data_7f42bbc5dad0759a3fa4d9afabfe5cb2
#
_entry.id   7f42bbc5dad0759a3fa4d9afabfe5cb2
#
_cell.length_a   1.000
_cell.length_b   1.000
_cell.length_c   1.000
_cell.angle_alpha   90.00
_cell.angle_beta   90.00
_cell.angle_gamma   90.00
#
_symmetry.space_group_name_H-M   'P 1'
#
loop_
_entity.id
_entity.type
_entity.pdbx_description
1 polymer ?
#
loop_
_entity_poly.entity_id
_entity_poly.type
_entity_poly.pdbx_seq_one_letter_code
_entity_poly.pdbx_strand_id
1 'polypeptide(L)'
;MEQKPPDVIVVGPEWPERALLRAQLIEEGYEVVAVDQWPIPRPYRRPGMKPRVLLIDLRELPTPRETLDEVRFVLPTERVLVITALGSLTAEEVKRLGFHFIERPVSIGEIVGATGALLSRLR
;
A
#
# COMPACT_ATOMS: atom_id res chain seq x y z
N MET A 1 -19.14 20.17 1.19
CA MET A 1 -19.14 18.69 1.20
C MET A 1 -17.84 18.19 1.82
N GLU A 2 -17.97 17.34 2.78
CA GLU A 2 -16.79 16.72 3.39
C GLU A 2 -16.19 15.68 2.45
N GLN A 3 -14.88 15.76 2.28
CA GLN A 3 -14.15 14.74 1.57
C GLN A 3 -13.84 13.60 2.52
N LYS A 4 -14.01 12.40 2.02
CA LYS A 4 -13.66 11.20 2.79
C LYS A 4 -12.25 10.74 2.39
N PRO A 5 -11.48 10.20 3.34
CA PRO A 5 -10.22 9.56 2.98
C PRO A 5 -10.50 8.31 2.13
N PRO A 6 -9.60 7.96 1.22
CA PRO A 6 -9.74 6.70 0.48
C PRO A 6 -9.56 5.52 1.43
N ASP A 7 -10.15 4.39 1.09
CA ASP A 7 -9.91 3.15 1.84
C ASP A 7 -8.49 2.67 1.60
N VAL A 8 -8.05 2.71 0.35
CA VAL A 8 -6.75 2.16 -0.05
C VAL A 8 -6.06 3.12 -1.01
N ILE A 9 -4.76 3.33 -0.80
CA ILE A 9 -3.90 3.91 -1.82
C ILE A 9 -2.93 2.83 -2.24
N VAL A 10 -2.84 2.60 -3.56
CA VAL A 10 -1.90 1.64 -4.15
C VAL A 10 -0.74 2.41 -4.74
N VAL A 11 0.47 2.13 -4.27
CA VAL A 11 1.70 2.72 -4.81
C VAL A 11 2.48 1.63 -5.53
N GLY A 12 2.65 1.78 -6.85
CA GLY A 12 3.38 0.80 -7.61
C GLY A 12 3.74 1.29 -9.00
N PRO A 13 4.91 0.88 -9.52
CA PRO A 13 5.43 1.40 -10.79
C PRO A 13 4.79 0.79 -12.02
N GLU A 14 4.33 -0.45 -11.93
CA GLU A 14 3.81 -1.20 -13.08
C GLU A 14 2.33 -0.95 -13.26
N TRP A 15 2.01 -0.16 -14.27
CA TRP A 15 0.63 0.27 -14.42
C TRP A 15 -0.37 -0.87 -14.71
N PRO A 16 -0.08 -1.94 -15.49
CA PRO A 16 -1.07 -3.00 -15.69
C PRO A 16 -1.49 -3.64 -14.37
N GLU A 17 -0.53 -4.03 -13.53
CA GLU A 17 -0.83 -4.63 -12.23
C GLU A 17 -1.53 -3.63 -11.31
N ARG A 18 -1.05 -2.39 -11.27
CA ARG A 18 -1.65 -1.34 -10.45
C ARG A 18 -3.09 -1.09 -10.85
N ALA A 19 -3.37 -1.03 -12.16
CA ALA A 19 -4.72 -0.85 -12.66
C ALA A 19 -5.64 -2.02 -12.33
N LEU A 20 -5.12 -3.25 -12.42
CA LEU A 20 -5.89 -4.46 -12.07
C LEU A 20 -6.19 -4.52 -10.57
N LEU A 21 -5.21 -4.19 -9.75
CA LEU A 21 -5.42 -4.11 -8.29
C LEU A 21 -6.50 -3.10 -7.96
N ARG A 22 -6.39 -1.91 -8.54
CA ARG A 22 -7.37 -0.87 -8.32
C ARG A 22 -8.77 -1.34 -8.71
N ALA A 23 -8.91 -1.93 -9.90
CA ALA A 23 -10.19 -2.40 -10.39
C ALA A 23 -10.81 -3.46 -9.48
N GLN A 24 -10.02 -4.44 -9.05
CA GLN A 24 -10.53 -5.50 -8.18
C GLN A 24 -10.90 -5.00 -6.79
N LEU A 25 -10.12 -4.08 -6.24
CA LEU A 25 -10.45 -3.48 -4.95
C LEU A 25 -11.74 -2.65 -5.03
N ILE A 26 -11.94 -1.94 -6.14
CA ILE A 26 -13.19 -1.21 -6.37
C ILE A 26 -14.37 -2.17 -6.46
N GLU A 27 -14.20 -3.31 -7.12
CA GLU A 27 -15.25 -4.35 -7.18
C GLU A 27 -15.63 -4.87 -5.79
N GLU A 28 -14.67 -4.89 -4.87
CA GLU A 28 -14.94 -5.28 -3.48
C GLU A 28 -15.62 -4.17 -2.66
N GLY A 29 -15.84 -3.02 -3.25
CA GLY A 29 -16.55 -1.93 -2.61
C GLY A 29 -15.68 -0.87 -1.96
N TYR A 30 -14.39 -0.89 -2.18
CA TYR A 30 -13.46 0.09 -1.59
C TYR A 30 -13.24 1.31 -2.48
N GLU A 31 -13.00 2.43 -1.86
CA GLU A 31 -12.54 3.63 -2.55
C GLU A 31 -11.02 3.57 -2.65
N VAL A 32 -10.49 3.60 -3.88
CA VAL A 32 -9.09 3.34 -4.16
C VAL A 32 -8.48 4.45 -4.99
N VAL A 33 -7.31 4.90 -4.57
CA VAL A 33 -6.45 5.80 -5.34
C VAL A 33 -5.20 5.02 -5.74
N ALA A 34 -4.81 5.10 -6.99
CA ALA A 34 -3.59 4.45 -7.47
C ALA A 34 -2.60 5.50 -7.92
N VAL A 35 -1.36 5.37 -7.46
CA VAL A 35 -0.27 6.26 -7.82
C VAL A 35 0.96 5.46 -8.22
N ASP A 36 1.81 6.03 -9.06
CA ASP A 36 2.94 5.32 -9.62
C ASP A 36 4.19 5.35 -8.74
N GLN A 37 4.25 6.26 -7.79
CA GLN A 37 5.44 6.38 -6.93
C GLN A 37 5.12 7.05 -5.60
N TRP A 38 6.01 6.87 -4.64
CA TRP A 38 6.04 7.63 -3.40
C TRP A 38 6.79 8.95 -3.63
N PRO A 39 6.43 10.07 -3.01
CA PRO A 39 5.37 10.20 -2.01
C PRO A 39 3.96 10.29 -2.62
N ILE A 40 2.96 9.92 -1.83
CA ILE A 40 1.57 10.08 -2.22
C ILE A 40 1.21 11.58 -2.27
N PRO A 41 0.17 11.95 -3.04
CA PRO A 41 -0.22 13.35 -3.14
C PRO A 41 -0.51 14.00 -1.79
N ARG A 42 -0.17 15.26 -1.68
CA ARG A 42 -0.30 16.05 -0.45
C ARG A 42 -1.63 15.93 0.27
N PRO A 43 -2.79 16.02 -0.41
CA PRO A 43 -4.07 15.93 0.27
C PRO A 43 -4.21 14.68 1.13
N TYR A 44 -3.65 13.56 0.68
CA TYR A 44 -3.76 12.28 1.39
C TYR A 44 -2.77 12.12 2.55
N ARG A 45 -1.89 13.10 2.76
CA ARG A 45 -0.97 13.13 3.90
C ARG A 45 -1.49 13.99 5.05
N ARG A 46 -2.62 14.68 4.84
CA ARG A 46 -3.24 15.52 5.87
C ARG A 46 -4.01 14.68 6.88
N PRO A 47 -4.06 15.11 8.14
CA PRO A 47 -4.94 14.47 9.12
C PRO A 47 -6.38 14.41 8.61
N GLY A 48 -7.03 13.28 8.79
CA GLY A 48 -8.41 13.06 8.32
C GLY A 48 -8.54 12.68 6.86
N MET A 49 -7.47 12.74 6.07
CA MET A 49 -7.48 12.37 4.65
C MET A 49 -6.53 11.24 4.32
N LYS A 50 -5.83 10.71 5.30
CA LYS A 50 -4.91 9.59 5.08
C LYS A 50 -5.69 8.32 4.76
N PRO A 51 -5.16 7.45 3.88
CA PRO A 51 -5.86 6.20 3.57
C PRO A 51 -5.95 5.31 4.80
N ARG A 52 -6.94 4.42 4.80
CA ARG A 52 -7.04 3.40 5.85
C ARG A 52 -5.92 2.38 5.70
N VAL A 53 -5.57 2.03 4.47
CA VAL A 53 -4.47 1.11 4.15
C VAL A 53 -3.66 1.67 2.99
N LEU A 54 -2.35 1.56 3.10
CA LEU A 54 -1.42 1.85 2.02
C LEU A 54 -0.82 0.53 1.54
N LEU A 55 -0.99 0.25 0.24
CA LEU A 55 -0.26 -0.84 -0.43
C LEU A 55 0.95 -0.22 -1.10
N ILE A 56 2.13 -0.72 -0.81
CA ILE A 56 3.33 -0.23 -1.47
C ILE A 56 4.15 -1.38 -2.04
N ASP A 57 4.38 -1.32 -3.35
CA ASP A 57 5.16 -2.31 -4.09
C ASP A 57 6.62 -1.87 -4.10
N LEU A 58 7.50 -2.75 -3.67
CA LEU A 58 8.93 -2.44 -3.60
C LEU A 58 9.63 -2.51 -4.96
N ARG A 59 8.97 -3.02 -6.01
CA ARG A 59 9.59 -3.07 -7.34
C ARG A 59 9.93 -1.68 -7.82
N GLU A 60 11.13 -1.56 -8.39
CA GLU A 60 11.64 -0.32 -8.98
C GLU A 60 11.77 0.86 -8.02
N LEU A 61 11.69 0.62 -6.70
CA LEU A 61 12.02 1.65 -5.73
C LEU A 61 13.55 1.75 -5.59
N PRO A 62 14.14 2.90 -5.89
CA PRO A 62 15.60 3.03 -5.83
C PRO A 62 16.16 2.96 -4.40
N THR A 63 15.41 3.44 -3.42
CA THR A 63 15.85 3.44 -2.03
C THR A 63 14.71 2.94 -1.14
N PRO A 64 14.40 1.61 -1.18
CA PRO A 64 13.21 1.10 -0.51
C PRO A 64 13.23 1.29 1.01
N ARG A 65 14.38 1.15 1.65
CA ARG A 65 14.48 1.34 3.09
C ARG A 65 14.16 2.77 3.50
N GLU A 66 14.73 3.72 2.79
CA GLU A 66 14.49 5.14 3.05
C GLU A 66 13.03 5.50 2.78
N THR A 67 12.47 4.95 1.71
CA THR A 67 11.05 5.14 1.39
C THR A 67 10.15 4.63 2.52
N LEU A 68 10.41 3.42 3.02
CA LEU A 68 9.62 2.87 4.12
C LEU A 68 9.79 3.68 5.41
N ASP A 69 10.97 4.21 5.65
CA ASP A 69 11.19 5.11 6.80
C ASP A 69 10.32 6.36 6.67
N GLU A 70 10.21 6.94 5.48
CA GLU A 70 9.32 8.08 5.24
C GLU A 70 7.85 7.70 5.42
N VAL A 71 7.46 6.53 4.93
CA VAL A 71 6.08 6.03 5.08
C VAL A 71 5.67 5.99 6.54
N ARG A 72 6.56 5.59 7.43
CA ARG A 72 6.29 5.51 8.87
C ARG A 72 5.95 6.85 9.49
N PHE A 73 6.44 7.94 8.93
CA PHE A 73 6.09 9.29 9.40
C PHE A 73 4.70 9.72 8.94
N VAL A 74 4.18 9.11 7.89
CA VAL A 74 2.87 9.47 7.35
C VAL A 74 1.76 8.60 7.91
N LEU A 75 2.03 7.29 8.06
CA LEU A 75 1.04 6.31 8.48
C LEU A 75 1.60 5.36 9.52
N PRO A 76 0.77 4.92 10.48
CA PRO A 76 1.17 3.81 11.36
C PRO A 76 1.46 2.56 10.53
N THR A 77 2.48 1.82 10.95
CA THR A 77 2.92 0.62 10.21
C THR A 77 1.84 -0.45 10.08
N GLU A 78 0.92 -0.55 11.06
CA GLU A 78 -0.20 -1.49 11.00
C GLU A 78 -1.20 -1.21 9.88
N ARG A 79 -1.10 -0.04 9.25
CA ARG A 79 -1.94 0.35 8.12
C ARG A 79 -1.22 0.22 6.78
N VAL A 80 -0.05 -0.38 6.77
CA VAL A 80 0.77 -0.50 5.56
C VAL A 80 0.97 -1.96 5.22
N LEU A 81 0.69 -2.32 3.96
CA LEU A 81 0.99 -3.63 3.42
C LEU A 81 2.04 -3.48 2.34
N VAL A 82 3.20 -4.05 2.59
CA VAL A 82 4.34 -4.00 1.66
C VAL A 82 4.30 -5.24 0.77
N ILE A 83 4.38 -5.04 -0.54
CA ILE A 83 4.54 -6.14 -1.49
C ILE A 83 6.03 -6.24 -1.79
N THR A 84 6.66 -7.34 -1.42
CA THR A 84 8.11 -7.48 -1.58
C THR A 84 8.49 -7.66 -3.05
N ALA A 85 9.75 -7.45 -3.34
CA ALA A 85 10.29 -7.57 -4.68
C ALA A 85 11.63 -8.27 -4.65
N LEU A 86 11.89 -9.08 -5.66
CA LEU A 86 13.18 -9.76 -5.80
C LEU A 86 14.31 -8.73 -5.91
N GLY A 87 15.35 -8.92 -5.14
CA GLY A 87 16.49 -8.01 -5.13
C GLY A 87 16.30 -6.73 -4.31
N SER A 88 15.16 -6.61 -3.62
CA SER A 88 14.88 -5.50 -2.71
C SER A 88 14.95 -6.00 -1.25
N LEU A 89 14.30 -5.28 -0.33
CA LEU A 89 14.25 -5.70 1.07
C LEU A 89 13.57 -7.05 1.20
N THR A 90 14.11 -7.89 2.07
CA THR A 90 13.51 -9.20 2.35
C THR A 90 12.26 -9.05 3.21
N ALA A 91 11.42 -10.10 3.21
CA ALA A 91 10.25 -10.15 4.08
C ALA A 91 10.64 -9.95 5.56
N GLU A 92 11.76 -10.55 5.99
CA GLU A 92 12.24 -10.39 7.36
C GLU A 92 12.61 -8.96 7.69
N GLU A 93 13.28 -8.27 6.78
CA GLU A 93 13.63 -6.86 6.97
C GLU A 93 12.39 -5.99 7.08
N VAL A 94 11.42 -6.22 6.20
CA VAL A 94 10.14 -5.50 6.22
C VAL A 94 9.38 -5.76 7.53
N LYS A 95 9.37 -7.00 7.98
CA LYS A 95 8.74 -7.39 9.24
C LYS A 95 9.41 -6.70 10.43
N ARG A 96 10.74 -6.63 10.44
CA ARG A 96 11.49 -5.95 11.51
C ARG A 96 11.17 -4.47 11.59
N LEU A 97 10.85 -3.86 10.45
CA LEU A 97 10.44 -2.46 10.42
C LEU A 97 9.02 -2.25 10.92
N GLY A 98 8.28 -3.33 11.19
CA GLY A 98 6.95 -3.29 11.77
C GLY A 98 5.81 -3.31 10.77
N PHE A 99 6.10 -3.47 9.49
CA PHE A 99 5.08 -3.48 8.44
C PHE A 99 4.49 -4.86 8.24
N HIS A 100 3.23 -4.90 7.79
CA HIS A 100 2.67 -6.09 7.18
C HIS A 100 3.31 -6.28 5.81
N PHE A 101 3.43 -7.50 5.36
CA PHE A 101 4.01 -7.77 4.05
C PHE A 101 3.34 -8.97 3.38
N ILE A 102 3.50 -9.02 2.07
CA ILE A 102 3.14 -10.18 1.26
C ILE A 102 4.28 -10.39 0.27
N GLU A 103 4.74 -11.63 0.14
CA GLU A 103 5.91 -11.95 -0.68
C GLU A 103 5.51 -12.34 -2.10
N ARG A 104 6.28 -11.81 -3.07
CA ARG A 104 6.20 -12.31 -4.43
C ARG A 104 6.93 -13.65 -4.55
N PRO A 105 6.47 -14.58 -5.41
CA PRO A 105 5.35 -14.40 -6.35
C PRO A 105 3.99 -14.44 -5.65
N VAL A 106 3.10 -13.53 -6.05
CA VAL A 106 1.79 -13.41 -5.46
C VAL A 106 0.79 -12.99 -6.53
N SER A 107 -0.43 -13.53 -6.46
CA SER A 107 -1.49 -13.16 -7.40
C SER A 107 -2.18 -11.87 -6.96
N ILE A 108 -2.82 -11.21 -7.91
CA ILE A 108 -3.62 -10.03 -7.61
C ILE A 108 -4.73 -10.38 -6.63
N GLY A 109 -5.39 -11.53 -6.81
CA GLY A 109 -6.43 -11.99 -5.88
C GLY A 109 -5.92 -12.16 -4.46
N GLU A 110 -4.70 -12.65 -4.29
CA GLU A 110 -4.10 -12.79 -2.96
C GLU A 110 -3.81 -11.43 -2.32
N ILE A 111 -3.35 -10.47 -3.12
CA ILE A 111 -3.12 -9.10 -2.63
C ILE A 111 -4.45 -8.46 -2.21
N VAL A 112 -5.49 -8.61 -3.02
CA VAL A 112 -6.82 -8.10 -2.72
C VAL A 112 -7.37 -8.72 -1.44
N GLY A 113 -7.22 -10.04 -1.28
CA GLY A 113 -7.63 -10.75 -0.06
C GLY A 113 -6.90 -10.26 1.18
N ALA A 114 -5.58 -10.09 1.09
CA ALA A 114 -4.77 -9.60 2.21
C ALA A 114 -5.16 -8.16 2.58
N THR A 115 -5.43 -7.33 1.59
CA THR A 115 -5.87 -5.96 1.81
C THR A 115 -7.23 -5.92 2.52
N GLY A 116 -8.18 -6.74 2.06
CA GLY A 116 -9.49 -6.84 2.69
C GLY A 116 -9.40 -7.33 4.13
N ALA A 117 -8.56 -8.32 4.40
CA ALA A 117 -8.34 -8.82 5.75
C ALA A 117 -7.77 -7.72 6.66
N LEU A 118 -6.83 -6.93 6.14
CA LEU A 118 -6.25 -5.83 6.91
C LEU A 118 -7.30 -4.75 7.19
N LEU A 119 -8.08 -4.36 6.19
CA LEU A 119 -9.15 -3.38 6.36
C LEU A 119 -10.18 -3.81 7.39
N SER A 120 -10.51 -5.11 7.43
CA SER A 120 -11.45 -5.67 8.39
C SER A 120 -10.98 -5.54 9.84
N ARG A 121 -9.69 -5.53 10.07
CA ARG A 121 -9.11 -5.38 11.41
C ARG A 121 -8.97 -3.94 11.86
N LEU A 122 -8.99 -3.00 10.91
CA LEU A 122 -8.85 -1.57 11.17
C LEU A 122 -10.22 -0.93 11.25
N ARG A 123 -10.73 -0.71 12.42
CA ARG A 123 -12.04 -0.09 12.64
C ARG A 123 -11.90 1.24 13.33
#